data_faa6471ad25f9835d96a384af006449b
#
_entry.id   faa6471ad25f9835d96a384af006449b
#
_cell.length_a   1.000
_cell.length_b   1.000
_cell.length_c   1.000
_cell.angle_alpha   90.00
_cell.angle_beta   90.00
_cell.angle_gamma   90.00
#
_symmetry.space_group_name_H-M   'P 1'
#
loop_
_entity.id
_entity.type
_entity.pdbx_description
1 polymer ?
#
loop_
_entity_poly.entity_id
_entity_poly.type
_entity_poly.pdbx_seq_one_letter_code
_entity_poly.pdbx_strand_id
1 'polypeptide(L)'
;MKKIMLGTVMVVCAMLSACENIALQESTIEGTVHEAAPGVVLTAAIGADTKTFLEEVGGVFKTRWAQGDELFIWDSEVDYSIVSEDIENYLSTAELWDGAGESTAEFWVNYGKLPNRYVAAYGNIRPAETGRWMAWIPRKQYGAVYKTVGGNSVKSFGEYTFPMVARGSGTSLQFHNICSVMKLSITGNGETLEKITISAPYGTYLSGAARLDLNVSSPSLSFYPENEGNYDVKVYNDIIYYPTQWFFGDTNQEDVILSREPLECYVVLPAQTCSHLVVTVTTGLSEMSEVVGSATFNPSELHELRTLEYVDQTPISWALVGQYDWNGDGEMDWSSDIAMTKEGDNWVLKGQYLEANSGFKFRRNADWNVNLGGCSEGDLEDVHPGSETSLLSYGCNLSVAESGYYDIYLNTTRELLCIMQVVK
;
A
#
# COMPACT_ATOMS: atom_id res chain seq x y z
N MET A 1 -14.51 -15.37 41.72
CA MET A 1 -15.11 -15.43 40.38
C MET A 1 -14.15 -14.80 39.39
N LYS A 2 -13.44 -15.62 38.67
CA LYS A 2 -12.37 -15.21 37.74
C LYS A 2 -13.03 -14.77 36.42
N LYS A 3 -12.89 -13.50 36.04
CA LYS A 3 -13.05 -13.06 34.66
C LYS A 3 -11.72 -13.27 33.96
N ILE A 4 -11.65 -14.27 33.12
CA ILE A 4 -10.53 -14.50 32.20
C ILE A 4 -10.74 -13.54 31.03
N MET A 5 -9.78 -12.67 30.79
CA MET A 5 -9.68 -11.81 29.61
C MET A 5 -9.45 -12.69 28.37
N LEU A 6 -10.39 -12.62 27.45
CA LEU A 6 -10.26 -13.17 26.09
C LEU A 6 -9.89 -11.97 25.21
N GLY A 7 -8.60 -11.69 25.10
CA GLY A 7 -8.14 -10.49 24.40
C GLY A 7 -6.94 -10.69 23.45
N THR A 8 -6.40 -11.89 23.37
CA THR A 8 -5.04 -12.06 22.78
C THR A 8 -4.99 -12.86 21.46
N VAL A 9 -6.12 -13.19 20.84
CA VAL A 9 -6.11 -14.02 19.63
C VAL A 9 -6.36 -13.21 18.33
N MET A 10 -6.71 -11.92 18.43
CA MET A 10 -7.10 -11.13 17.23
C MET A 10 -5.93 -10.40 16.50
N VAL A 11 -4.76 -10.28 17.14
CA VAL A 11 -3.65 -9.48 16.56
C VAL A 11 -2.83 -10.28 15.54
N VAL A 12 -2.72 -11.59 15.71
CA VAL A 12 -1.86 -12.42 14.83
C VAL A 12 -2.48 -12.70 13.46
N CYS A 13 -3.81 -12.79 13.37
CA CYS A 13 -4.49 -12.93 12.06
C CYS A 13 -4.47 -11.66 11.20
N ALA A 14 -4.26 -10.47 11.82
CA ALA A 14 -4.21 -9.21 11.08
C ALA A 14 -2.90 -9.03 10.28
N MET A 15 -1.82 -9.75 10.64
CA MET A 15 -0.53 -9.60 9.94
C MET A 15 -0.46 -10.34 8.59
N LEU A 16 -1.30 -11.33 8.34
CA LEU A 16 -1.35 -12.03 7.05
C LEU A 16 -2.33 -11.37 6.06
N SER A 17 -3.22 -10.51 6.56
CA SER A 17 -4.13 -9.68 5.75
C SER A 17 -3.86 -8.18 5.85
N ALA A 18 -2.69 -7.77 6.32
CA ALA A 18 -2.29 -6.36 6.52
C ALA A 18 -2.10 -5.55 5.22
N CYS A 19 -2.64 -6.02 4.10
CA CYS A 19 -2.96 -5.18 2.96
C CYS A 19 -4.35 -4.55 3.04
N GLU A 20 -5.19 -4.91 4.02
CA GLU A 20 -6.56 -4.41 4.15
C GLU A 20 -6.88 -4.11 5.62
N ASN A 21 -7.22 -2.86 5.89
CA ASN A 21 -7.90 -2.32 7.08
C ASN A 21 -7.04 -1.96 8.31
N ILE A 22 -6.45 -0.78 8.30
CA ILE A 22 -6.20 -0.02 9.52
C ILE A 22 -6.98 1.29 9.45
N ALA A 23 -8.00 1.42 10.31
CA ALA A 23 -8.78 2.63 10.43
C ALA A 23 -7.94 3.75 11.06
N LEU A 24 -7.79 4.88 10.36
CA LEU A 24 -7.24 6.09 10.95
C LEU A 24 -8.23 6.62 11.99
N GLN A 25 -7.90 6.47 13.27
CA GLN A 25 -8.53 7.30 14.30
C GLN A 25 -7.91 8.70 14.23
N GLU A 26 -8.75 9.73 14.16
CA GLU A 26 -8.32 11.10 14.48
C GLU A 26 -7.77 11.11 15.91
N SER A 27 -6.45 11.01 16.06
CA SER A 27 -5.83 11.16 17.37
C SER A 27 -5.70 12.64 17.70
N THR A 28 -6.62 13.14 18.49
CA THR A 28 -6.42 14.37 19.25
C THR A 28 -5.38 14.08 20.33
N ILE A 29 -4.24 14.79 20.28
CA ILE A 29 -3.25 14.79 21.35
C ILE A 29 -3.87 15.51 22.54
N GLU A 30 -4.65 14.82 23.35
CA GLU A 30 -4.90 15.21 24.72
C GLU A 30 -3.77 14.62 25.55
N GLY A 31 -3.03 15.48 26.25
CA GLY A 31 -1.97 15.04 27.15
C GLY A 31 -2.54 14.17 28.26
N THR A 32 -2.55 12.86 28.04
CA THR A 32 -2.89 11.87 29.06
C THR A 32 -1.72 11.77 30.03
N VAL A 33 -1.98 12.00 31.30
CA VAL A 33 -1.07 11.67 32.39
C VAL A 33 -1.00 10.14 32.45
N HIS A 34 0.06 9.56 31.92
CA HIS A 34 0.29 8.13 31.98
C HIS A 34 0.80 7.73 33.37
N GLU A 35 0.16 6.75 34.02
CA GLU A 35 0.76 6.07 35.17
C GLU A 35 2.04 5.36 34.74
N ALA A 36 3.08 5.36 35.58
CA ALA A 36 4.37 4.78 35.26
C ALA A 36 4.22 3.32 34.77
N ALA A 37 4.64 3.07 33.54
CA ALA A 37 4.57 1.74 32.94
C ALA A 37 5.50 0.75 33.68
N PRO A 38 5.00 -0.42 34.08
CA PRO A 38 5.85 -1.47 34.59
C PRO A 38 6.48 -2.23 33.40
N GLY A 39 7.65 -1.81 32.91
CA GLY A 39 8.28 -2.48 31.79
C GLY A 39 9.56 -1.81 31.31
N VAL A 40 10.10 -2.31 30.22
CA VAL A 40 11.25 -1.74 29.55
C VAL A 40 10.79 -0.63 28.60
N VAL A 41 11.37 0.56 28.76
CA VAL A 41 11.17 1.69 27.85
C VAL A 41 12.39 1.79 26.93
N LEU A 42 12.14 1.84 25.63
CA LEU A 42 13.14 2.09 24.59
C LEU A 42 13.10 3.55 24.19
N THR A 43 14.26 4.21 24.16
CA THR A 43 14.40 5.51 23.52
C THR A 43 14.81 5.32 22.08
N ALA A 44 13.94 5.64 21.14
CA ALA A 44 14.17 5.56 19.72
C ALA A 44 14.44 6.95 19.14
N ALA A 45 15.67 7.20 18.71
CA ALA A 45 16.03 8.39 17.97
C ALA A 45 15.97 8.09 16.47
N ILE A 46 15.36 9.00 15.76
CA ILE A 46 15.39 9.03 14.31
C ILE A 46 16.59 9.86 13.91
N GLY A 47 17.49 9.35 13.05
CA GLY A 47 18.61 10.12 12.51
C GLY A 47 18.08 11.37 11.80
N ALA A 48 18.95 12.36 11.56
CA ALA A 48 18.54 13.60 10.86
C ALA A 48 17.83 13.31 9.52
N ASP A 49 17.95 12.08 9.04
CA ASP A 49 17.55 11.62 7.74
C ASP A 49 16.45 10.53 7.75
N THR A 50 15.82 10.21 8.89
CA THR A 50 14.83 9.10 9.00
C THR A 50 13.40 9.61 9.23
N LYS A 51 12.30 8.87 8.83
CA LYS A 51 10.94 9.47 8.71
C LYS A 51 9.81 8.48 9.00
N THR A 52 8.88 8.77 9.95
CA THR A 52 7.55 8.17 9.99
C THR A 52 6.50 9.07 9.36
N PHE A 53 6.58 10.38 9.56
CA PHE A 53 5.92 11.36 8.70
C PHE A 53 6.83 12.57 8.47
N LEU A 54 6.55 13.33 7.41
CA LEU A 54 7.33 14.50 7.00
C LEU A 54 6.70 15.78 7.52
N GLU A 55 7.50 16.63 8.15
CA GLU A 55 7.15 18.00 8.48
C GLU A 55 8.16 18.95 7.82
N GLU A 56 7.68 19.94 7.09
CA GLU A 56 8.54 21.00 6.57
C GLU A 56 8.67 22.12 7.61
N VAL A 57 9.87 22.35 8.11
CA VAL A 57 10.18 23.43 9.05
C VAL A 57 11.28 24.32 8.48
N GLY A 58 10.91 25.51 8.03
CA GLY A 58 11.88 26.48 7.48
C GLY A 58 12.57 26.03 6.20
N GLY A 59 11.87 25.31 5.31
CA GLY A 59 12.41 24.77 4.05
C GLY A 59 13.23 23.50 4.22
N VAL A 60 13.25 22.92 5.42
CA VAL A 60 13.92 21.63 5.71
C VAL A 60 12.87 20.62 6.11
N PHE A 61 12.85 19.49 5.44
CA PHE A 61 11.99 18.36 5.83
C PHE A 61 12.56 17.66 7.04
N LYS A 62 11.75 17.60 8.09
CA LYS A 62 12.06 16.91 9.34
C LYS A 62 11.13 15.74 9.53
N THR A 63 11.67 14.73 10.16
CA THR A 63 10.94 13.52 10.51
C THR A 63 10.47 13.55 11.93
N ARG A 64 9.30 12.93 12.12
CA ARG A 64 8.64 12.85 13.41
C ARG A 64 8.03 11.48 13.59
N TRP A 65 8.02 10.99 14.83
CA TRP A 65 7.21 9.86 15.24
C TRP A 65 5.74 10.24 15.30
N ALA A 66 4.87 9.37 14.82
CA ALA A 66 3.41 9.57 14.85
C ALA A 66 2.79 8.86 16.05
N GLN A 67 1.66 9.40 16.53
CA GLN A 67 0.86 8.70 17.54
C GLN A 67 0.36 7.38 16.96
N GLY A 68 0.54 6.28 17.71
CA GLY A 68 0.20 4.93 17.29
C GLY A 68 1.34 4.16 16.61
N ASP A 69 2.50 4.80 16.38
CA ASP A 69 3.66 4.08 15.87
C ASP A 69 4.04 2.90 16.78
N GLU A 70 4.33 1.76 16.14
CA GLU A 70 4.75 0.52 16.79
C GLU A 70 6.07 0.03 16.21
N LEU A 71 6.93 -0.49 17.07
CA LEU A 71 8.19 -1.13 16.69
C LEU A 71 8.08 -2.64 16.82
N PHE A 72 8.62 -3.35 15.84
CA PHE A 72 8.79 -4.80 15.87
C PHE A 72 10.23 -5.13 16.27
N ILE A 73 10.40 -5.97 17.30
CA ILE A 73 11.70 -6.27 17.91
C ILE A 73 11.97 -7.76 17.74
N TRP A 74 13.04 -8.08 17.02
CA TRP A 74 13.45 -9.44 16.70
C TRP A 74 14.79 -9.77 17.37
N ASP A 75 14.89 -10.92 18.04
CA ASP A 75 16.16 -11.38 18.60
C ASP A 75 17.17 -11.66 17.48
N SER A 76 18.29 -10.92 17.44
CA SER A 76 19.31 -11.07 16.41
C SER A 76 20.28 -12.22 16.66
N GLU A 77 20.21 -12.91 17.81
CA GLU A 77 21.03 -14.08 18.15
C GLU A 77 20.35 -15.39 17.72
N VAL A 78 19.10 -15.34 17.29
CA VAL A 78 18.34 -16.49 16.74
C VAL A 78 18.73 -16.74 15.30
N ASP A 79 19.04 -17.97 14.98
CA ASP A 79 19.22 -18.43 13.59
C ASP A 79 17.87 -18.77 12.96
N TYR A 80 17.27 -17.83 12.30
CA TYR A 80 15.98 -18.00 11.63
C TYR A 80 16.02 -18.94 10.43
N SER A 81 17.21 -19.35 9.96
CA SER A 81 17.34 -20.32 8.87
C SER A 81 16.92 -21.74 9.29
N ILE A 82 16.92 -22.01 10.59
CA ILE A 82 16.55 -23.32 11.18
C ILE A 82 15.22 -23.28 11.92
N VAL A 83 14.61 -22.11 12.07
CA VAL A 83 13.28 -21.94 12.68
C VAL A 83 12.25 -22.17 11.59
N SER A 84 11.64 -23.36 11.56
CA SER A 84 10.66 -23.74 10.54
C SER A 84 9.21 -23.39 10.89
N GLU A 85 8.93 -23.15 12.17
CA GLU A 85 7.58 -22.85 12.66
C GLU A 85 7.65 -21.78 13.77
N ASP A 86 6.62 -20.90 13.83
CA ASP A 86 6.42 -19.92 14.90
C ASP A 86 7.52 -18.85 15.02
N ILE A 87 7.96 -18.27 13.90
CA ILE A 87 8.87 -17.11 13.90
C ILE A 87 8.34 -15.98 14.84
N GLU A 88 7.04 -15.82 14.93
CA GLU A 88 6.37 -14.86 15.80
C GLU A 88 6.68 -15.07 17.30
N ASN A 89 7.09 -16.24 17.75
CA ASN A 89 7.52 -16.47 19.12
C ASN A 89 8.79 -15.70 19.50
N TYR A 90 9.54 -15.23 18.51
CA TYR A 90 10.76 -14.43 18.70
C TYR A 90 10.52 -12.93 18.45
N LEU A 91 9.25 -12.55 18.26
CA LEU A 91 8.83 -11.16 18.07
C LEU A 91 8.38 -10.56 19.41
N SER A 92 8.92 -9.40 19.73
CA SER A 92 8.35 -8.48 20.73
C SER A 92 7.91 -7.21 20.03
N THR A 93 6.88 -6.55 20.55
CA THR A 93 6.44 -5.25 20.04
C THR A 93 6.64 -4.17 21.09
N ALA A 94 6.82 -2.94 20.62
CA ALA A 94 6.90 -1.78 21.48
C ALA A 94 6.04 -0.65 20.90
N GLU A 95 5.10 -0.17 21.68
CA GLU A 95 4.18 0.90 21.29
C GLU A 95 4.76 2.26 21.71
N LEU A 96 4.50 3.28 20.90
CA LEU A 96 4.90 4.64 21.21
C LEU A 96 4.21 5.10 22.51
N TRP A 97 5.03 5.45 23.50
CA TRP A 97 4.60 5.88 24.82
C TRP A 97 4.59 7.40 24.96
N ASP A 98 5.65 8.06 24.51
CA ASP A 98 5.83 9.51 24.56
C ASP A 98 6.70 10.01 23.41
N GLY A 99 6.59 11.27 23.05
CA GLY A 99 7.39 11.88 21.99
C GLY A 99 6.73 11.86 20.61
N ALA A 100 5.40 11.67 20.52
CA ALA A 100 4.67 11.87 19.27
C ALA A 100 4.88 13.29 18.72
N GLY A 101 5.20 13.41 17.44
CA GLY A 101 5.57 14.68 16.81
C GLY A 101 7.03 15.07 16.98
N GLU A 102 7.86 14.27 17.66
CA GLU A 102 9.28 14.53 17.85
C GLU A 102 10.17 13.56 17.04
N SER A 103 11.46 13.91 16.91
CA SER A 103 12.45 13.04 16.26
C SER A 103 13.01 11.96 17.20
N THR A 104 12.77 12.10 18.50
CA THR A 104 13.13 11.11 19.52
C THR A 104 11.90 10.81 20.33
N ALA A 105 11.60 9.53 20.50
CA ALA A 105 10.42 9.09 21.22
C ALA A 105 10.74 7.94 22.16
N GLU A 106 9.86 7.72 23.12
CA GLU A 106 9.89 6.60 24.03
C GLU A 106 8.86 5.56 23.62
N PHE A 107 9.27 4.30 23.59
CA PHE A 107 8.44 3.16 23.26
C PHE A 107 8.39 2.19 24.41
N TRP A 108 7.21 1.77 24.78
CA TRP A 108 7.01 0.77 25.82
C TRP A 108 6.95 -0.64 25.21
N VAL A 109 7.83 -1.52 25.69
CA VAL A 109 7.87 -2.92 25.26
C VAL A 109 6.72 -3.69 25.91
N ASN A 110 5.80 -4.20 25.10
CA ASN A 110 4.54 -4.81 25.58
C ASN A 110 4.71 -6.15 26.26
N TYR A 111 5.67 -6.99 25.84
CA TYR A 111 5.86 -8.33 26.38
C TYR A 111 7.33 -8.71 26.48
N GLY A 112 7.71 -9.24 27.65
CA GLY A 112 8.96 -9.97 27.83
C GLY A 112 10.18 -9.14 28.17
N LYS A 113 11.34 -9.77 28.09
CA LYS A 113 12.66 -9.16 28.16
C LYS A 113 13.09 -8.76 26.77
N LEU A 114 13.71 -7.59 26.66
CA LEU A 114 14.51 -7.31 25.46
C LEU A 114 15.61 -8.37 25.31
N PRO A 115 15.79 -8.91 24.09
CA PRO A 115 16.95 -9.73 23.79
C PRO A 115 18.27 -8.98 24.07
N ASN A 116 19.36 -9.71 24.33
CA ASN A 116 20.67 -9.07 24.53
C ASN A 116 21.14 -8.32 23.29
N ARG A 117 20.81 -8.83 22.14
CA ARG A 117 21.02 -8.20 20.84
C ARG A 117 19.77 -8.37 19.99
N TYR A 118 19.33 -7.31 19.37
CA TYR A 118 18.10 -7.34 18.60
C TYR A 118 18.13 -6.40 17.40
N VAL A 119 17.22 -6.63 16.48
CA VAL A 119 16.85 -5.72 15.41
C VAL A 119 15.49 -5.15 15.73
N ALA A 120 15.40 -3.83 15.81
CA ALA A 120 14.13 -3.13 15.89
C ALA A 120 13.76 -2.60 14.48
N ALA A 121 12.53 -2.78 14.11
CA ALA A 121 12.02 -2.41 12.80
C ALA A 121 10.74 -1.57 12.92
N TYR A 122 10.61 -0.58 12.07
CA TYR A 122 9.36 0.11 11.76
C TYR A 122 8.96 -0.23 10.33
N GLY A 123 7.68 -0.53 10.10
CA GLY A 123 7.22 -1.03 8.82
C GLY A 123 7.42 -2.54 8.66
N ASN A 124 7.16 -3.06 7.48
CA ASN A 124 7.14 -4.50 7.23
C ASN A 124 8.57 -5.04 7.00
N ILE A 125 9.32 -5.24 8.08
CA ILE A 125 10.65 -5.85 8.08
C ILE A 125 10.63 -7.04 9.03
N ARG A 126 11.11 -8.20 8.55
CA ARG A 126 11.18 -9.42 9.35
C ARG A 126 12.35 -10.31 8.94
N PRO A 127 12.82 -11.22 9.82
CA PRO A 127 13.72 -12.28 9.40
C PRO A 127 13.00 -13.25 8.45
N ALA A 128 13.73 -13.81 7.51
CA ALA A 128 13.24 -14.86 6.62
C ALA A 128 13.77 -16.22 7.07
N GLU A 129 13.08 -17.32 6.68
CA GLU A 129 13.47 -18.70 7.00
C GLU A 129 14.90 -19.05 6.56
N THR A 130 15.44 -18.33 5.59
CA THR A 130 16.82 -18.50 5.10
C THR A 130 17.88 -17.80 5.97
N GLY A 131 17.55 -17.30 7.15
CA GLY A 131 18.45 -16.51 8.00
C GLY A 131 18.78 -15.13 7.44
N ARG A 132 17.98 -14.63 6.52
CA ARG A 132 18.09 -13.33 5.87
C ARG A 132 17.02 -12.38 6.41
N TRP A 133 17.26 -11.10 6.28
CA TRP A 133 16.28 -10.08 6.58
C TRP A 133 15.55 -9.66 5.30
N MET A 134 14.24 -9.52 5.40
CA MET A 134 13.38 -9.09 4.30
C MET A 134 12.62 -7.84 4.68
N ALA A 135 12.47 -6.94 3.74
CA ALA A 135 11.61 -5.76 3.84
C ALA A 135 10.59 -5.78 2.70
N TRP A 136 9.37 -5.32 2.96
CA TRP A 136 8.33 -5.17 1.96
C TRP A 136 8.04 -3.70 1.74
N ILE A 137 8.19 -3.25 0.50
CA ILE A 137 7.78 -1.93 0.07
C ILE A 137 6.39 -2.06 -0.54
N PRO A 138 5.36 -1.39 0.02
CA PRO A 138 4.00 -1.50 -0.50
C PRO A 138 3.91 -1.06 -1.96
N ARG A 139 3.28 -1.87 -2.81
CA ARG A 139 2.95 -1.46 -4.18
C ARG A 139 1.84 -0.41 -4.18
N LYS A 140 0.82 -0.57 -3.32
CA LYS A 140 -0.23 0.41 -3.09
C LYS A 140 0.17 1.29 -1.91
N GLN A 141 0.23 2.59 -2.15
CA GLN A 141 0.56 3.59 -1.13
C GLN A 141 -0.55 4.63 -1.08
N TYR A 142 -0.75 5.22 0.08
CA TYR A 142 -1.84 6.16 0.32
C TYR A 142 -1.30 7.46 0.89
N GLY A 143 -1.95 8.58 0.52
CA GLY A 143 -1.73 9.84 1.19
C GLY A 143 -2.28 9.82 2.60
N ALA A 144 -1.59 10.45 3.53
CA ALA A 144 -2.02 10.58 4.91
C ALA A 144 -1.84 12.01 5.41
N VAL A 145 -2.63 12.37 6.41
CA VAL A 145 -2.55 13.66 7.09
C VAL A 145 -2.26 13.42 8.56
N TYR A 146 -1.17 13.99 9.04
CA TYR A 146 -0.75 13.92 10.43
C TYR A 146 -0.88 15.26 11.13
N LYS A 147 -1.07 15.24 12.45
CA LYS A 147 -1.03 16.44 13.28
C LYS A 147 0.35 16.58 13.91
N THR A 148 0.93 17.76 13.79
CA THR A 148 2.19 18.13 14.46
C THR A 148 1.93 18.47 15.94
N VAL A 149 3.00 18.55 16.72
CA VAL A 149 2.93 19.01 18.13
C VAL A 149 2.23 20.38 18.28
N GLY A 150 2.33 21.24 17.28
CA GLY A 150 1.63 22.54 17.24
C GLY A 150 0.16 22.47 16.79
N GLY A 151 -0.37 21.27 16.54
CA GLY A 151 -1.75 21.05 16.09
C GLY A 151 -1.98 21.36 14.60
N ASN A 152 -0.95 21.70 13.83
CA ASN A 152 -1.04 21.89 12.38
C ASN A 152 -1.17 20.53 11.66
N SER A 153 -1.96 20.51 10.60
CA SER A 153 -2.05 19.31 9.74
C SER A 153 -0.97 19.35 8.68
N VAL A 154 -0.28 18.23 8.50
CA VAL A 154 0.75 18.03 7.46
C VAL A 154 0.41 16.83 6.60
N LYS A 155 0.60 16.94 5.29
CA LYS A 155 0.46 15.83 4.35
C LYS A 155 1.76 15.03 4.31
N SER A 156 1.64 13.71 4.24
CA SER A 156 2.77 12.80 4.18
C SER A 156 2.36 11.47 3.51
N PHE A 157 3.21 10.47 3.58
CA PHE A 157 2.91 9.09 3.18
C PHE A 157 2.16 8.35 4.29
N GLY A 158 1.50 7.23 3.95
CA GLY A 158 0.74 6.41 4.90
C GLY A 158 1.62 5.73 5.95
N GLU A 159 0.99 5.32 7.04
CA GLU A 159 1.61 4.60 8.15
C GLU A 159 2.29 3.32 7.66
N TYR A 160 3.41 2.93 8.28
CA TYR A 160 4.26 1.78 7.94
C TYR A 160 4.77 1.70 6.48
N THR A 161 4.49 2.71 5.67
CA THR A 161 4.93 2.74 4.26
C THR A 161 6.44 2.94 4.15
N PHE A 162 7.04 3.64 5.12
CA PHE A 162 8.45 4.02 5.10
C PHE A 162 9.27 3.18 6.08
N PRO A 163 9.83 2.04 5.64
CA PRO A 163 10.49 1.10 6.53
C PRO A 163 11.83 1.64 7.06
N MET A 164 12.03 1.45 8.37
CA MET A 164 13.25 1.83 9.09
C MET A 164 13.74 0.68 9.95
N VAL A 165 15.04 0.66 10.21
CA VAL A 165 15.67 -0.39 11.00
C VAL A 165 16.72 0.17 11.95
N ALA A 166 16.80 -0.43 13.14
CA ALA A 166 17.85 -0.17 14.13
C ALA A 166 18.41 -1.49 14.68
N ARG A 167 19.68 -1.50 15.07
CA ARG A 167 20.27 -2.57 15.87
C ARG A 167 20.42 -2.11 17.30
N GLY A 168 20.01 -2.95 18.26
CA GLY A 168 20.06 -2.65 19.67
C GLY A 168 20.75 -3.72 20.51
N SER A 169 21.36 -3.28 21.61
CA SER A 169 21.86 -4.14 22.70
C SER A 169 21.57 -3.53 24.09
N GLY A 170 20.76 -2.48 24.13
CA GLY A 170 20.36 -1.72 25.32
C GLY A 170 19.01 -1.08 25.06
N THR A 171 18.74 0.04 25.72
CA THR A 171 17.44 0.74 25.60
C THR A 171 17.46 1.97 24.68
N SER A 172 18.60 2.28 24.05
CA SER A 172 18.73 3.38 23.09
C SER A 172 18.91 2.86 21.70
N LEU A 173 18.07 3.32 20.77
CA LEU A 173 18.05 2.93 19.37
C LEU A 173 18.28 4.12 18.46
N GLN A 174 19.11 3.90 17.43
CA GLN A 174 19.29 4.82 16.32
C GLN A 174 18.74 4.17 15.04
N PHE A 175 17.63 4.68 14.55
CA PHE A 175 17.01 4.18 13.32
C PHE A 175 17.67 4.72 12.06
N HIS A 176 17.67 3.90 11.03
CA HIS A 176 18.11 4.22 9.69
C HIS A 176 16.99 3.88 8.69
N ASN A 177 16.70 4.80 7.78
CA ASN A 177 15.84 4.52 6.64
C ASN A 177 16.54 3.62 5.64
N ILE A 178 15.73 2.82 4.93
CA ILE A 178 16.18 1.98 3.82
C ILE A 178 15.57 2.42 2.48
N CYS A 179 14.73 3.44 2.52
CA CYS A 179 14.02 4.00 1.38
C CYS A 179 14.28 5.51 1.24
N SER A 180 13.83 6.07 0.13
CA SER A 180 13.75 7.50 -0.18
C SER A 180 12.29 7.92 -0.30
N VAL A 181 12.02 9.21 -0.28
CA VAL A 181 10.69 9.78 -0.55
C VAL A 181 10.73 10.64 -1.81
N MET A 182 9.80 10.44 -2.70
CA MET A 182 9.56 11.30 -3.84
C MET A 182 8.35 12.21 -3.55
N LYS A 183 8.56 13.52 -3.66
CA LYS A 183 7.50 14.52 -3.61
C LYS A 183 7.05 14.84 -5.04
N LEU A 184 5.78 14.64 -5.30
CA LEU A 184 5.08 15.01 -6.52
C LEU A 184 4.19 16.19 -6.24
N SER A 185 4.20 17.19 -7.10
CA SER A 185 3.27 18.33 -7.08
C SER A 185 2.48 18.32 -8.38
N ILE A 186 1.15 18.26 -8.29
CA ILE A 186 0.27 18.13 -9.46
C ILE A 186 -0.76 19.27 -9.43
N THR A 187 -0.89 19.97 -10.55
CA THR A 187 -1.95 20.96 -10.78
C THR A 187 -2.91 20.45 -11.85
N GLY A 188 -4.12 21.02 -11.88
CA GLY A 188 -5.14 20.73 -12.89
C GLY A 188 -6.22 21.80 -12.92
N ASN A 189 -7.37 21.46 -13.49
CA ASN A 189 -8.45 22.42 -13.71
C ASN A 189 -9.84 21.85 -13.41
N GLY A 190 -9.97 21.05 -12.36
CA GLY A 190 -11.24 20.49 -11.90
C GLY A 190 -11.38 18.97 -12.14
N GLU A 191 -10.33 18.31 -12.58
CA GLU A 191 -10.34 16.86 -12.77
C GLU A 191 -10.28 16.13 -11.43
N THR A 192 -11.01 15.03 -11.30
CA THR A 192 -10.95 14.15 -10.13
C THR A 192 -9.75 13.21 -10.26
N LEU A 193 -8.79 13.34 -9.33
CA LEU A 193 -7.63 12.45 -9.27
C LEU A 193 -8.02 11.09 -8.71
N GLU A 194 -7.87 10.03 -9.48
CA GLU A 194 -8.08 8.67 -9.01
C GLU A 194 -6.81 8.07 -8.40
N LYS A 195 -5.72 8.12 -9.16
CA LYS A 195 -4.43 7.55 -8.72
C LYS A 195 -3.26 8.12 -9.49
N ILE A 196 -2.07 7.89 -8.95
CA ILE A 196 -0.80 8.15 -9.62
C ILE A 196 -0.03 6.83 -9.68
N THR A 197 0.43 6.44 -10.86
CA THR A 197 1.30 5.27 -11.03
C THR A 197 2.71 5.73 -11.36
N ILE A 198 3.69 5.23 -10.63
CA ILE A 198 5.10 5.45 -10.88
C ILE A 198 5.68 4.14 -11.38
N SER A 199 6.20 4.13 -12.59
CA SER A 199 6.70 2.93 -13.26
C SER A 199 8.17 3.07 -13.63
N ALA A 200 8.90 1.97 -13.48
CA ALA A 200 10.29 1.83 -13.94
C ALA A 200 10.37 0.80 -15.07
N PRO A 201 11.45 0.77 -15.86
CA PRO A 201 11.67 -0.25 -16.87
C PRO A 201 11.71 -1.66 -16.28
N TYR A 202 11.37 -2.65 -17.08
CA TYR A 202 11.50 -4.05 -16.70
C TYR A 202 12.90 -4.36 -16.16
N GLY A 203 12.96 -5.07 -15.03
CA GLY A 203 14.19 -5.38 -14.32
C GLY A 203 14.59 -4.35 -13.26
N THR A 204 13.90 -3.20 -13.19
CA THR A 204 14.03 -2.23 -12.09
C THR A 204 12.78 -2.32 -11.23
N TYR A 205 12.90 -2.84 -10.00
CA TYR A 205 11.75 -3.06 -9.14
C TYR A 205 11.59 -1.92 -8.14
N LEU A 206 10.36 -1.41 -7.98
CA LEU A 206 10.04 -0.30 -7.11
C LEU A 206 9.31 -0.74 -5.84
N SER A 207 8.69 -1.92 -5.85
CA SER A 207 7.88 -2.41 -4.73
C SER A 207 7.89 -3.93 -4.64
N GLY A 208 7.35 -4.45 -3.54
CA GLY A 208 7.33 -5.88 -3.23
C GLY A 208 8.40 -6.25 -2.21
N ALA A 209 8.74 -7.53 -2.14
CA ALA A 209 9.71 -8.05 -1.18
C ALA A 209 11.15 -7.83 -1.65
N ALA A 210 11.97 -7.33 -0.76
CA ALA A 210 13.39 -7.09 -1.00
C ALA A 210 14.23 -7.68 0.14
N ARG A 211 15.38 -8.23 -0.19
CA ARG A 211 16.39 -8.62 0.81
C ARG A 211 16.99 -7.36 1.43
N LEU A 212 17.05 -7.36 2.76
CA LEU A 212 17.67 -6.31 3.54
C LEU A 212 19.02 -6.78 4.07
N ASP A 213 20.09 -6.11 3.67
CA ASP A 213 21.42 -6.34 4.23
C ASP A 213 21.65 -5.39 5.42
N LEU A 214 21.80 -5.97 6.59
CA LEU A 214 22.09 -5.28 7.85
C LEU A 214 23.58 -5.29 8.22
N ASN A 215 24.44 -5.97 7.44
CA ASN A 215 25.85 -6.16 7.81
C ASN A 215 26.76 -4.99 7.41
N VAL A 216 26.20 -3.99 6.76
CA VAL A 216 26.88 -2.78 6.30
C VAL A 216 26.56 -1.59 7.22
N SER A 217 27.38 -0.57 7.21
CA SER A 217 27.18 0.66 8.01
C SER A 217 25.90 1.42 7.63
N SER A 218 25.44 1.24 6.41
CA SER A 218 24.16 1.75 5.90
C SER A 218 23.35 0.58 5.35
N PRO A 219 22.21 0.21 5.97
CA PRO A 219 21.36 -0.88 5.49
C PRO A 219 20.96 -0.67 4.03
N SER A 220 20.95 -1.75 3.25
CA SER A 220 20.64 -1.67 1.83
C SER A 220 19.64 -2.73 1.38
N LEU A 221 18.84 -2.40 0.36
CA LEU A 221 17.84 -3.26 -0.24
C LEU A 221 18.32 -3.87 -1.56
N SER A 222 17.92 -5.11 -1.81
CA SER A 222 18.13 -5.78 -3.08
C SER A 222 16.89 -6.58 -3.46
N PHE A 223 16.32 -6.31 -4.62
CA PHE A 223 15.19 -7.07 -5.16
C PHE A 223 15.69 -8.27 -5.96
N TYR A 224 15.03 -9.39 -5.77
CA TYR A 224 15.30 -10.62 -6.52
C TYR A 224 14.00 -11.12 -7.13
N PRO A 225 13.90 -11.19 -8.47
CA PRO A 225 12.68 -11.62 -9.17
C PRO A 225 12.44 -13.11 -9.13
N GLU A 226 13.42 -13.90 -8.66
CA GLU A 226 13.35 -15.35 -8.68
C GLU A 226 13.09 -15.90 -7.27
N ASN A 227 12.25 -16.93 -7.21
CA ASN A 227 11.91 -17.67 -6.00
C ASN A 227 13.16 -18.25 -5.33
N GLU A 228 13.76 -17.54 -4.39
CA GLU A 228 14.74 -18.10 -3.48
C GLU A 228 13.98 -18.78 -2.31
N GLY A 229 13.63 -20.06 -2.49
CA GLY A 229 12.91 -20.84 -1.48
C GLY A 229 11.40 -20.92 -1.73
N ASN A 230 10.66 -21.49 -0.77
CA ASN A 230 9.22 -21.80 -0.86
C ASN A 230 8.29 -20.54 -0.77
N TYR A 231 8.81 -19.32 -0.91
CA TYR A 231 8.01 -18.11 -0.84
C TYR A 231 7.68 -17.57 -2.23
N ASP A 232 6.41 -17.29 -2.43
CA ASP A 232 5.90 -16.53 -3.58
C ASP A 232 6.29 -15.05 -3.41
N VAL A 233 7.57 -14.74 -3.68
CA VAL A 233 8.12 -13.38 -3.53
C VAL A 233 7.69 -12.56 -4.73
N LYS A 234 6.66 -11.75 -4.55
CA LYS A 234 6.19 -10.83 -5.60
C LYS A 234 7.00 -9.54 -5.56
N VAL A 235 7.55 -9.16 -6.72
CA VAL A 235 8.21 -7.86 -6.95
C VAL A 235 7.58 -7.18 -8.15
N TYR A 236 7.51 -5.86 -8.10
CA TYR A 236 6.84 -5.07 -9.13
C TYR A 236 7.73 -3.90 -9.55
N ASN A 237 7.66 -3.55 -10.81
CA ASN A 237 8.34 -2.39 -11.37
C ASN A 237 7.53 -1.09 -11.26
N ASP A 238 6.46 -1.11 -10.48
CA ASP A 238 5.60 0.05 -10.26
C ASP A 238 5.22 0.24 -8.79
N ILE A 239 4.75 1.46 -8.50
CA ILE A 239 4.04 1.85 -7.27
C ILE A 239 2.77 2.58 -7.70
N ILE A 240 1.66 2.28 -7.02
CA ILE A 240 0.38 2.92 -7.22
C ILE A 240 0.06 3.75 -5.98
N TYR A 241 0.00 5.07 -6.15
CA TYR A 241 -0.35 6.00 -5.09
C TYR A 241 -1.81 6.44 -5.24
N TYR A 242 -2.54 6.34 -4.16
CA TYR A 242 -3.90 6.86 -4.03
C TYR A 242 -3.88 8.10 -3.14
N PRO A 243 -4.49 9.22 -3.57
CA PRO A 243 -4.44 10.48 -2.82
C PRO A 243 -5.17 10.40 -1.48
N THR A 244 -6.07 9.44 -1.33
CA THR A 244 -6.83 9.15 -0.10
C THR A 244 -6.80 7.66 0.17
N GLN A 245 -6.85 7.29 1.45
CA GLN A 245 -6.99 5.89 1.84
C GLN A 245 -8.46 5.51 1.86
N TRP A 246 -8.84 4.47 1.10
CA TRP A 246 -10.19 3.93 1.10
C TRP A 246 -10.36 2.93 2.23
N PHE A 247 -11.40 3.12 3.05
CA PHE A 247 -11.82 2.12 4.03
C PHE A 247 -13.07 1.42 3.56
N PHE A 248 -13.14 0.12 3.76
CA PHE A 248 -14.32 -0.67 3.45
C PHE A 248 -15.53 -0.13 4.23
N GLY A 249 -16.59 0.30 3.52
CA GLY A 249 -17.78 0.86 4.14
C GLY A 249 -17.76 2.37 4.40
N ASP A 250 -16.70 3.08 4.11
CA ASP A 250 -16.70 4.54 4.19
C ASP A 250 -17.35 5.15 2.95
N THR A 251 -18.52 5.74 3.13
CA THR A 251 -19.31 6.40 2.07
C THR A 251 -19.06 7.92 1.99
N ASN A 252 -18.24 8.48 2.89
CA ASN A 252 -18.07 9.92 3.05
C ASN A 252 -16.72 10.43 2.57
N GLN A 253 -15.98 9.66 1.78
CA GLN A 253 -14.69 10.10 1.31
C GLN A 253 -14.87 11.14 0.20
N GLU A 254 -14.27 12.32 0.39
CA GLU A 254 -14.33 13.40 -0.58
C GLU A 254 -13.38 13.11 -1.75
N ASP A 255 -13.85 13.38 -2.96
CA ASP A 255 -13.04 13.34 -4.17
C ASP A 255 -11.88 14.32 -4.08
N VAL A 256 -10.70 13.91 -4.49
CA VAL A 256 -9.55 14.80 -4.61
C VAL A 256 -9.58 15.46 -5.98
N ILE A 257 -9.94 16.75 -5.98
CA ILE A 257 -10.05 17.54 -7.19
C ILE A 257 -8.75 18.30 -7.46
N LEU A 258 -8.18 18.12 -8.64
CA LEU A 258 -7.02 18.87 -9.09
C LEU A 258 -7.42 20.32 -9.34
N SER A 259 -6.58 21.24 -8.91
CA SER A 259 -6.79 22.68 -9.04
C SER A 259 -5.51 23.37 -9.53
N ARG A 260 -5.56 24.68 -9.67
CA ARG A 260 -4.36 25.50 -9.96
C ARG A 260 -3.37 25.54 -8.79
N GLU A 261 -3.84 25.31 -7.56
CA GLU A 261 -2.97 25.11 -6.40
C GLU A 261 -2.40 23.70 -6.44
N PRO A 262 -1.08 23.52 -6.30
CA PRO A 262 -0.47 22.19 -6.37
C PRO A 262 -0.97 21.24 -5.29
N LEU A 263 -1.41 20.07 -5.70
CA LEU A 263 -1.62 18.93 -4.81
C LEU A 263 -0.27 18.25 -4.59
N GLU A 264 0.18 18.22 -3.34
CA GLU A 264 1.41 17.53 -2.96
C GLU A 264 1.12 16.08 -2.58
N CYS A 265 1.89 15.16 -3.17
CA CYS A 265 1.82 13.73 -2.92
C CYS A 265 3.21 13.21 -2.56
N TYR A 266 3.28 12.31 -1.58
CA TYR A 266 4.54 11.74 -1.08
C TYR A 266 4.54 10.24 -1.30
N VAL A 267 5.51 9.75 -2.08
CA VAL A 267 5.63 8.34 -2.46
C VAL A 267 6.96 7.79 -1.97
N VAL A 268 6.91 6.66 -1.29
CA VAL A 268 8.10 5.97 -0.80
C VAL A 268 8.67 5.06 -1.88
N LEU A 269 9.95 5.22 -2.17
CA LEU A 269 10.69 4.47 -3.18
C LEU A 269 11.89 3.76 -2.55
N PRO A 270 12.28 2.58 -3.05
CA PRO A 270 13.54 1.95 -2.64
C PRO A 270 14.73 2.84 -2.99
N ALA A 271 15.75 2.82 -2.13
CA ALA A 271 16.99 3.52 -2.39
C ALA A 271 17.76 2.82 -3.52
N GLN A 272 17.72 3.39 -4.73
CA GLN A 272 18.37 2.86 -5.93
C GLN A 272 18.43 3.91 -7.04
N THR A 273 19.20 3.62 -8.09
CA THR A 273 19.19 4.42 -9.32
C THR A 273 18.20 3.83 -10.31
N CYS A 274 17.26 4.66 -10.78
CA CYS A 274 16.30 4.32 -11.83
C CYS A 274 16.69 5.05 -13.11
N SER A 275 16.87 4.34 -14.20
CA SER A 275 17.33 4.92 -15.48
C SER A 275 16.22 5.65 -16.23
N HIS A 276 14.96 5.31 -15.98
CA HIS A 276 13.82 5.85 -16.70
C HIS A 276 12.55 5.65 -15.87
N LEU A 277 12.07 6.72 -15.26
CA LEU A 277 10.82 6.71 -14.53
C LEU A 277 9.71 7.38 -15.34
N VAL A 278 8.53 6.80 -15.29
CA VAL A 278 7.31 7.36 -15.85
C VAL A 278 6.32 7.58 -14.73
N VAL A 279 5.79 8.79 -14.64
CA VAL A 279 4.69 9.13 -13.73
C VAL A 279 3.41 9.24 -14.57
N THR A 280 2.42 8.41 -14.26
CA THR A 280 1.10 8.43 -14.89
C THR A 280 0.08 8.93 -13.89
N VAL A 281 -0.56 10.05 -14.19
CA VAL A 281 -1.66 10.64 -13.44
C VAL A 281 -2.96 10.16 -14.08
N THR A 282 -3.80 9.47 -13.33
CA THR A 282 -5.07 8.92 -13.80
C THR A 282 -6.23 9.68 -13.16
N THR A 283 -7.14 10.16 -13.98
CA THR A 283 -8.41 10.78 -13.58
C THR A 283 -9.59 9.87 -14.00
N GLY A 284 -10.82 10.26 -13.70
CA GLY A 284 -11.99 9.45 -14.01
C GLY A 284 -12.18 9.13 -15.50
N LEU A 285 -11.65 9.94 -16.40
CA LEU A 285 -11.91 9.82 -17.84
C LEU A 285 -10.67 9.79 -18.72
N SER A 286 -9.51 10.18 -18.21
CA SER A 286 -8.27 10.17 -18.99
C SER A 286 -7.03 10.01 -18.11
N GLU A 287 -5.89 9.85 -18.76
CA GLU A 287 -4.60 9.80 -18.08
C GLU A 287 -3.57 10.65 -18.82
N MET A 288 -2.61 11.12 -18.04
CA MET A 288 -1.42 11.81 -18.52
C MET A 288 -0.19 11.05 -18.06
N SER A 289 0.74 10.78 -18.98
CA SER A 289 2.04 10.18 -18.64
C SER A 289 3.18 11.15 -18.92
N GLU A 290 4.07 11.27 -17.95
CA GLU A 290 5.25 12.14 -18.02
C GLU A 290 6.51 11.31 -17.73
N VAL A 291 7.50 11.43 -18.59
CA VAL A 291 8.82 10.81 -18.41
C VAL A 291 9.68 11.69 -17.52
N VAL A 292 10.01 11.20 -16.33
CA VAL A 292 10.88 11.89 -15.37
C VAL A 292 12.37 11.75 -15.74
N GLY A 293 12.73 10.68 -16.45
CA GLY A 293 14.11 10.39 -16.82
C GLY A 293 14.84 9.56 -15.76
N SER A 294 16.16 9.75 -15.66
CA SER A 294 16.99 9.05 -14.68
C SER A 294 17.01 9.79 -13.35
N ALA A 295 16.82 9.05 -12.26
CA ALA A 295 16.90 9.57 -10.91
C ALA A 295 17.62 8.59 -9.98
N THR A 296 18.41 9.12 -9.03
CA THR A 296 19.02 8.32 -7.96
C THR A 296 18.33 8.69 -6.64
N PHE A 297 17.80 7.67 -5.99
CA PHE A 297 17.14 7.77 -4.71
C PHE A 297 18.07 7.23 -3.64
N ASN A 298 18.56 8.10 -2.76
CA ASN A 298 19.39 7.69 -1.62
C ASN A 298 18.51 7.45 -0.39
N PRO A 299 18.92 6.58 0.54
CA PRO A 299 18.19 6.42 1.80
C PRO A 299 18.01 7.76 2.50
N SER A 300 16.82 8.00 3.06
CA SER A 300 16.51 9.22 3.80
C SER A 300 16.36 10.51 2.98
N GLU A 301 16.57 10.46 1.68
CA GLU A 301 16.50 11.65 0.83
C GLU A 301 15.06 11.94 0.40
N LEU A 302 14.70 13.22 0.38
CA LEU A 302 13.50 13.72 -0.28
C LEU A 302 13.87 14.16 -1.70
N HIS A 303 13.31 13.50 -2.69
CA HIS A 303 13.50 13.84 -4.09
C HIS A 303 12.27 14.60 -4.62
N GLU A 304 12.40 15.91 -4.79
CA GLU A 304 11.32 16.73 -5.34
C GLU A 304 11.32 16.69 -6.86
N LEU A 305 10.18 16.38 -7.46
CA LEU A 305 9.97 16.53 -8.89
C LEU A 305 9.39 17.91 -9.21
N ARG A 306 9.63 18.38 -10.44
CA ARG A 306 8.95 19.56 -10.94
C ARG A 306 7.43 19.37 -10.87
N THR A 307 6.70 20.47 -10.70
CA THR A 307 5.25 20.43 -10.74
C THR A 307 4.76 19.93 -12.10
N LEU A 308 3.86 18.95 -12.08
CA LEU A 308 3.18 18.41 -13.25
C LEU A 308 1.85 19.13 -13.44
N GLU A 309 1.64 19.74 -14.59
CA GLU A 309 0.36 20.30 -14.99
C GLU A 309 -0.43 19.20 -15.73
N TYR A 310 -1.53 18.75 -15.12
CA TYR A 310 -2.35 17.71 -15.72
C TYR A 310 -3.06 18.25 -16.98
N VAL A 311 -2.96 17.46 -18.04
CA VAL A 311 -3.70 17.64 -19.28
C VAL A 311 -4.20 16.30 -19.78
N ASP A 312 -5.42 16.26 -20.31
CA ASP A 312 -5.98 15.04 -20.89
C ASP A 312 -5.15 14.59 -22.11
N GLN A 313 -4.56 13.41 -22.03
CA GLN A 313 -3.75 12.85 -23.10
C GLN A 313 -4.39 11.60 -23.70
N THR A 314 -4.74 10.64 -22.87
CA THR A 314 -5.26 9.34 -23.30
C THR A 314 -6.62 9.08 -22.66
N PRO A 315 -7.72 9.08 -23.44
CA PRO A 315 -9.03 8.72 -22.91
C PRO A 315 -9.04 7.31 -22.33
N ILE A 316 -9.77 7.12 -21.25
CA ILE A 316 -9.98 5.83 -20.62
C ILE A 316 -11.34 5.28 -21.05
N SER A 317 -11.36 4.01 -21.41
CA SER A 317 -12.59 3.23 -21.60
C SER A 317 -12.43 1.88 -20.92
N TRP A 318 -13.49 1.38 -20.34
CA TRP A 318 -13.54 0.03 -19.80
C TRP A 318 -14.60 -0.78 -20.52
N ALA A 319 -14.34 -2.06 -20.64
CA ALA A 319 -15.25 -2.99 -21.29
C ALA A 319 -15.31 -4.31 -20.51
N LEU A 320 -16.47 -4.93 -20.55
CA LEU A 320 -16.66 -6.33 -20.17
C LEU A 320 -16.19 -7.19 -21.36
N VAL A 321 -15.48 -8.25 -21.07
CA VAL A 321 -14.98 -9.22 -22.07
C VAL A 321 -15.07 -10.63 -21.48
N GLY A 322 -15.41 -11.64 -22.30
CA GLY A 322 -15.56 -13.00 -21.76
C GLY A 322 -15.89 -14.07 -22.80
N GLN A 323 -16.11 -15.27 -22.32
CA GLN A 323 -16.45 -16.44 -23.14
C GLN A 323 -17.95 -16.45 -23.50
N TYR A 324 -18.37 -15.41 -24.24
CA TYR A 324 -19.74 -15.31 -24.74
C TYR A 324 -19.71 -14.91 -26.19
N ASP A 325 -20.74 -15.31 -26.92
CA ASP A 325 -21.05 -14.78 -28.25
C ASP A 325 -21.76 -13.43 -28.08
N TRP A 326 -20.99 -12.36 -27.85
CA TRP A 326 -21.54 -11.02 -27.64
C TRP A 326 -22.03 -10.35 -28.90
N ASN A 327 -21.47 -10.70 -30.05
CA ASN A 327 -21.75 -10.09 -31.33
C ASN A 327 -22.73 -10.92 -32.19
N GLY A 328 -23.07 -12.12 -31.72
CA GLY A 328 -24.04 -13.00 -32.39
C GLY A 328 -23.49 -13.72 -33.61
N ASP A 329 -22.15 -13.86 -33.73
CA ASP A 329 -21.52 -14.57 -34.84
C ASP A 329 -21.38 -16.07 -34.61
N GLY A 330 -21.73 -16.56 -33.43
CA GLY A 330 -21.67 -17.95 -33.03
C GLY A 330 -20.32 -18.41 -32.50
N GLU A 331 -19.34 -17.49 -32.37
CA GLU A 331 -18.06 -17.77 -31.79
C GLU A 331 -17.92 -17.13 -30.39
N MET A 332 -17.53 -17.93 -29.42
CA MET A 332 -17.23 -17.44 -28.05
C MET A 332 -15.76 -17.05 -28.01
N ASP A 333 -15.48 -15.78 -28.06
CA ASP A 333 -14.12 -15.30 -28.01
C ASP A 333 -13.92 -14.17 -26.96
N TRP A 334 -12.66 -14.03 -26.54
CA TRP A 334 -12.21 -12.98 -25.64
C TRP A 334 -11.81 -11.69 -26.41
N SER A 335 -12.12 -11.58 -27.68
CA SER A 335 -11.76 -10.45 -28.54
C SER A 335 -12.79 -9.33 -28.54
N SER A 336 -14.06 -9.67 -28.31
CA SER A 336 -15.18 -8.73 -28.37
C SER A 336 -15.41 -8.00 -27.07
N ASP A 337 -15.41 -6.67 -27.12
CA ASP A 337 -15.60 -5.78 -25.98
C ASP A 337 -17.03 -5.27 -25.90
N ILE A 338 -17.66 -5.37 -24.74
CA ILE A 338 -18.88 -4.64 -24.42
C ILE A 338 -18.50 -3.39 -23.64
N ALA A 339 -18.60 -2.24 -24.29
CA ALA A 339 -18.23 -0.95 -23.71
C ALA A 339 -19.13 -0.59 -22.51
N MET A 340 -18.50 -0.16 -21.44
CA MET A 340 -19.17 0.36 -20.25
C MET A 340 -19.26 1.89 -20.33
N THR A 341 -20.22 2.47 -19.61
CA THR A 341 -20.40 3.92 -19.51
C THR A 341 -19.97 4.41 -18.14
N LYS A 342 -19.21 5.50 -18.05
CA LYS A 342 -18.84 6.11 -16.77
C LYS A 342 -20.06 6.83 -16.17
N GLU A 343 -20.45 6.43 -14.96
CA GLU A 343 -21.51 7.03 -14.14
C GLU A 343 -20.99 7.26 -12.71
N GLY A 344 -20.66 8.49 -12.38
CA GLY A 344 -20.00 8.82 -11.10
C GLY A 344 -18.68 8.06 -10.96
N ASP A 345 -18.48 7.35 -9.85
CA ASP A 345 -17.25 6.58 -9.58
C ASP A 345 -17.20 5.23 -10.31
N ASN A 346 -18.30 4.82 -10.91
CA ASN A 346 -18.40 3.50 -11.51
C ASN A 346 -18.39 3.54 -13.04
N TRP A 347 -17.85 2.49 -13.63
CA TRP A 347 -18.13 2.09 -14.99
C TRP A 347 -19.34 1.16 -14.96
N VAL A 348 -20.35 1.43 -15.77
CA VAL A 348 -21.66 0.80 -15.66
C VAL A 348 -22.05 0.14 -16.99
N LEU A 349 -22.60 -1.07 -16.88
CA LEU A 349 -23.24 -1.78 -17.98
C LEU A 349 -24.59 -2.27 -17.51
N LYS A 350 -25.68 -1.82 -18.17
CA LYS A 350 -27.06 -2.12 -17.77
C LYS A 350 -27.66 -3.27 -18.53
N GLY A 351 -28.33 -4.17 -17.81
CA GLY A 351 -29.13 -5.23 -18.39
C GLY A 351 -28.37 -6.19 -19.29
N GLN A 352 -27.10 -6.45 -18.97
CA GLN A 352 -26.25 -7.37 -19.68
C GLN A 352 -26.61 -8.81 -19.36
N TYR A 353 -26.80 -9.66 -20.37
CA TYR A 353 -26.98 -11.08 -20.17
C TYR A 353 -25.62 -11.72 -19.81
N LEU A 354 -25.59 -12.47 -18.72
CA LEU A 354 -24.47 -13.32 -18.32
C LEU A 354 -24.93 -14.77 -18.25
N GLU A 355 -24.13 -15.67 -18.79
CA GLU A 355 -24.38 -17.11 -18.76
C GLU A 355 -23.72 -17.75 -17.53
N ALA A 356 -24.43 -18.65 -16.87
CA ALA A 356 -23.92 -19.34 -15.68
C ALA A 356 -22.61 -20.08 -15.97
N ASN A 357 -21.66 -19.97 -15.05
CA ASN A 357 -20.35 -20.65 -15.10
C ASN A 357 -19.49 -20.28 -16.32
N SER A 358 -19.84 -19.23 -17.05
CA SER A 358 -19.01 -18.72 -18.14
C SER A 358 -18.12 -17.59 -17.64
N GLY A 359 -16.84 -17.62 -18.01
CA GLY A 359 -15.84 -16.67 -17.53
C GLY A 359 -15.95 -15.29 -18.17
N PHE A 360 -15.77 -14.23 -17.38
CA PHE A 360 -15.63 -12.86 -17.88
C PHE A 360 -14.60 -12.08 -17.08
N LYS A 361 -14.13 -10.98 -17.66
CA LYS A 361 -13.22 -10.00 -17.03
C LYS A 361 -13.55 -8.60 -17.51
N PHE A 362 -12.81 -7.65 -16.98
CA PHE A 362 -12.83 -6.27 -17.47
C PHE A 362 -11.47 -5.91 -18.04
N ARG A 363 -11.42 -5.17 -19.15
CA ARG A 363 -10.17 -4.61 -19.66
C ARG A 363 -10.32 -3.15 -20.05
N ARG A 364 -9.20 -2.41 -19.94
CA ARG A 364 -9.15 -1.00 -20.26
C ARG A 364 -8.61 -0.80 -21.68
N ASN A 365 -9.27 0.06 -22.48
CA ASN A 365 -8.82 0.46 -23.80
C ASN A 365 -8.51 -0.72 -24.75
N ALA A 366 -9.26 -1.81 -24.62
CA ALA A 366 -9.05 -3.06 -25.37
C ALA A 366 -7.63 -3.68 -25.16
N ASP A 367 -6.92 -3.30 -24.11
CA ASP A 367 -5.56 -3.77 -23.80
C ASP A 367 -5.57 -4.82 -22.68
N TRP A 368 -5.05 -6.01 -22.96
CA TRP A 368 -4.91 -7.07 -21.97
C TRP A 368 -3.83 -6.80 -20.90
N ASN A 369 -2.93 -5.85 -21.14
CA ASN A 369 -1.97 -5.43 -20.11
C ASN A 369 -2.63 -4.64 -18.97
N VAL A 370 -3.89 -4.22 -19.13
CA VAL A 370 -4.67 -3.57 -18.08
C VAL A 370 -6.03 -4.24 -18.00
N ASN A 371 -6.11 -5.26 -17.16
CA ASN A 371 -7.33 -6.00 -16.91
C ASN A 371 -7.57 -6.25 -15.42
N LEU A 372 -8.84 -6.43 -15.05
CA LEU A 372 -9.30 -6.75 -13.71
C LEU A 372 -10.09 -8.05 -13.75
N GLY A 373 -9.82 -8.92 -12.80
CA GLY A 373 -10.53 -10.19 -12.60
C GLY A 373 -10.69 -10.49 -11.11
N GLY A 374 -11.11 -11.69 -10.79
CA GLY A 374 -11.33 -12.14 -9.41
C GLY A 374 -10.05 -12.30 -8.60
N CYS A 375 -10.20 -12.49 -7.28
CA CYS A 375 -9.11 -12.62 -6.32
C CYS A 375 -8.86 -14.06 -5.88
N SER A 376 -9.77 -15.01 -6.19
CA SER A 376 -9.65 -16.40 -5.77
C SER A 376 -8.46 -17.11 -6.42
N GLU A 377 -7.93 -18.11 -5.73
CA GLU A 377 -7.03 -19.08 -6.34
C GLU A 377 -7.86 -20.01 -7.25
N GLY A 378 -7.52 -20.07 -8.52
CA GLY A 378 -8.21 -20.91 -9.50
C GLY A 378 -8.51 -20.17 -10.80
N ASP A 379 -9.26 -20.84 -11.67
CA ASP A 379 -9.56 -20.31 -13.00
C ASP A 379 -10.83 -19.43 -13.04
N LEU A 380 -11.70 -19.55 -12.00
CA LEU A 380 -13.03 -18.92 -11.98
C LEU A 380 -13.44 -18.54 -10.55
N GLU A 381 -13.97 -17.33 -10.38
CA GLU A 381 -14.56 -16.84 -9.13
C GLU A 381 -16.02 -16.45 -9.33
N ASP A 382 -16.91 -16.99 -8.48
CA ASP A 382 -18.34 -16.70 -8.54
C ASP A 382 -18.66 -15.34 -7.90
N VAL A 383 -19.32 -14.48 -8.65
CA VAL A 383 -19.80 -13.18 -8.22
C VAL A 383 -21.25 -13.30 -7.76
N HIS A 384 -21.54 -12.83 -6.56
CA HIS A 384 -22.88 -12.90 -5.98
C HIS A 384 -23.65 -11.58 -6.17
N PRO A 385 -24.86 -11.61 -6.75
CA PRO A 385 -25.68 -10.41 -6.90
C PRO A 385 -25.96 -9.72 -5.57
N GLY A 386 -25.81 -8.39 -5.54
CA GLY A 386 -26.02 -7.56 -4.34
C GLY A 386 -24.85 -7.53 -3.36
N SER A 387 -23.72 -8.19 -3.68
CA SER A 387 -22.49 -8.17 -2.89
C SER A 387 -21.38 -7.47 -3.67
N GLU A 388 -20.43 -6.86 -2.95
CA GLU A 388 -19.20 -6.37 -3.54
C GLU A 388 -18.19 -7.50 -3.64
N THR A 389 -17.53 -7.61 -4.79
CA THR A 389 -16.42 -8.55 -5.07
C THR A 389 -15.16 -7.75 -5.30
N SER A 390 -14.10 -8.07 -4.55
CA SER A 390 -12.79 -7.46 -4.75
C SER A 390 -12.14 -7.98 -6.02
N LEU A 391 -11.44 -7.10 -6.72
CA LEU A 391 -10.79 -7.41 -7.99
C LEU A 391 -9.27 -7.29 -7.87
N LEU A 392 -8.56 -8.01 -8.71
CA LEU A 392 -7.12 -7.91 -8.87
C LEU A 392 -6.75 -7.66 -10.34
N SER A 393 -5.68 -6.89 -10.53
CA SER A 393 -5.00 -6.83 -11.82
C SER A 393 -4.50 -8.23 -12.19
N TYR A 394 -4.83 -8.70 -13.40
CA TYR A 394 -4.54 -10.05 -13.87
C TYR A 394 -5.18 -11.17 -13.03
N GLY A 395 -6.20 -10.87 -12.23
CA GLY A 395 -6.93 -11.84 -11.43
C GLY A 395 -7.56 -12.95 -12.26
N CYS A 396 -8.13 -13.97 -11.61
CA CYS A 396 -8.83 -15.07 -12.29
C CYS A 396 -10.09 -14.57 -13.02
N ASN A 397 -10.71 -15.43 -13.81
CA ASN A 397 -11.98 -15.09 -14.46
C ASN A 397 -13.11 -14.99 -13.41
N LEU A 398 -14.06 -14.11 -13.66
CA LEU A 398 -15.28 -13.97 -12.87
C LEU A 398 -16.40 -14.79 -13.53
N SER A 399 -17.38 -15.26 -12.75
CA SER A 399 -18.58 -15.95 -13.26
C SER A 399 -19.81 -15.59 -12.42
N VAL A 400 -20.96 -15.95 -12.93
CA VAL A 400 -22.24 -15.97 -12.18
C VAL A 400 -22.74 -17.40 -12.04
N ALA A 401 -23.36 -17.72 -10.91
CA ALA A 401 -23.92 -19.04 -10.66
C ALA A 401 -25.22 -19.30 -11.45
N GLU A 402 -25.94 -18.25 -11.82
CA GLU A 402 -27.21 -18.32 -12.55
C GLU A 402 -27.17 -17.47 -13.82
N SER A 403 -27.65 -18.02 -14.93
CA SER A 403 -27.80 -17.24 -16.16
C SER A 403 -28.93 -16.21 -16.00
N GLY A 404 -28.68 -14.99 -16.47
CA GLY A 404 -29.67 -13.93 -16.33
C GLY A 404 -29.19 -12.58 -16.84
N TYR A 405 -30.01 -11.58 -16.66
CA TYR A 405 -29.66 -10.19 -16.95
C TYR A 405 -29.16 -9.49 -15.70
N TYR A 406 -28.07 -8.74 -15.84
CA TYR A 406 -27.40 -8.07 -14.72
C TYR A 406 -27.10 -6.61 -15.07
N ASP A 407 -27.28 -5.74 -14.09
CA ASP A 407 -26.65 -4.44 -14.06
C ASP A 407 -25.28 -4.61 -13.37
N ILE A 408 -24.23 -4.12 -14.00
CA ILE A 408 -22.84 -4.33 -13.62
C ILE A 408 -22.23 -2.98 -13.29
N TYR A 409 -21.61 -2.85 -12.11
CA TYR A 409 -20.96 -1.64 -11.60
C TYR A 409 -19.51 -1.96 -11.25
N LEU A 410 -18.58 -1.43 -12.02
CA LEU A 410 -17.15 -1.61 -11.84
C LEU A 410 -16.54 -0.31 -11.29
N ASN A 411 -16.04 -0.35 -10.07
CA ASN A 411 -15.26 0.73 -9.48
C ASN A 411 -13.77 0.43 -9.65
N THR A 412 -13.10 1.12 -10.57
CA THR A 412 -11.70 0.85 -10.91
C THR A 412 -10.71 1.46 -9.93
N THR A 413 -11.12 2.46 -9.16
CA THR A 413 -10.31 3.07 -8.10
C THR A 413 -10.26 2.18 -6.87
N ARG A 414 -11.42 1.63 -6.48
CA ARG A 414 -11.54 0.71 -5.35
C ARG A 414 -11.22 -0.74 -5.71
N GLU A 415 -11.09 -1.04 -7.00
CA GLU A 415 -10.97 -2.41 -7.53
C GLU A 415 -12.10 -3.32 -7.01
N LEU A 416 -13.33 -2.82 -7.14
CA LEU A 416 -14.55 -3.49 -6.68
C LEU A 416 -15.53 -3.69 -7.84
N LEU A 417 -16.21 -4.82 -7.81
CA LEU A 417 -17.32 -5.15 -8.68
C LEU A 417 -18.58 -5.36 -7.86
N CYS A 418 -19.67 -4.76 -8.28
CA CYS A 418 -21.02 -5.08 -7.80
C CYS A 418 -21.90 -5.42 -8.99
N ILE A 419 -22.67 -6.51 -8.90
CA ILE A 419 -23.67 -6.89 -9.90
C ILE A 419 -25.05 -6.97 -9.25
N MET A 420 -26.08 -6.61 -10.00
CA MET A 420 -27.47 -6.66 -9.58
C MET A 420 -28.29 -7.43 -10.60
N GLN A 421 -28.92 -8.53 -10.21
CA GLN A 421 -29.77 -9.27 -11.12
C GLN A 421 -31.05 -8.46 -11.45
N VAL A 422 -31.38 -8.40 -12.72
CA VAL A 422 -32.54 -7.65 -13.24
C VAL A 422 -33.57 -8.64 -13.75
N VAL A 423 -34.79 -8.53 -13.22
CA VAL A 423 -35.93 -9.30 -13.75
C VAL A 423 -36.44 -8.58 -14.98
N LYS A 424 -36.29 -9.22 -16.14
CA LYS A 424 -36.90 -8.76 -17.41
C LYS A 424 -38.19 -9.46 -17.70
#